data_874bade138355ff1d489cdca6403aed3
#
_entry.id   874bade138355ff1d489cdca6403aed3
#
_cell.length_a   1.000
_cell.length_b   1.000
_cell.length_c   1.000
_cell.angle_alpha   90.00
_cell.angle_beta   90.00
_cell.angle_gamma   90.00
#
_symmetry.space_group_name_H-M   'P 1'
#
loop_
_entity.id
_entity.type
_entity.pdbx_description
1 polymer ?
#
loop_
_entity_poly.entity_id
_entity_poly.type
_entity_poly.pdbx_seq_one_letter_code
_entity_poly.pdbx_strand_id
1 'polypeptide(L)'
;MTTTFTISELATEFDVTTRTIRHYEDEGLLNPRREGTNRLFSNRDRVRLKLALRGKRLGFSLAEIRELFNLYDLARDEKQQLQEFMTKLERRREMLEQQREDIEVMLNEITFFENQCRKLLTENQLAGKQPAAA
;
A
#
# COMPACT_ATOMS: atom_id res chain seq x y z
N MET A 1 34.01 3.49 0.90
CA MET A 1 33.45 2.81 -0.28
C MET A 1 31.95 2.93 -0.26
N THR A 2 31.39 3.50 -1.29
CA THR A 2 29.95 3.59 -1.44
C THR A 2 29.45 2.25 -2.01
N THR A 3 28.56 1.60 -1.29
CA THR A 3 27.90 0.40 -1.79
C THR A 3 26.91 0.79 -2.88
N THR A 4 26.99 0.15 -4.02
CA THR A 4 26.06 0.37 -5.13
C THR A 4 25.33 -0.93 -5.47
N PHE A 5 24.16 -0.78 -6.07
CA PHE A 5 23.30 -1.89 -6.45
C PHE A 5 22.88 -1.75 -7.91
N THR A 6 22.82 -2.87 -8.61
CA THR A 6 22.25 -2.89 -9.96
C THR A 6 20.73 -2.95 -9.86
N ILE A 7 20.03 -2.61 -10.96
CA ILE A 7 18.58 -2.73 -11.02
C ILE A 7 18.11 -4.18 -10.82
N SER A 8 18.86 -5.13 -11.36
CA SER A 8 18.55 -6.58 -11.21
C SER A 8 18.67 -7.04 -9.76
N GLU A 9 19.71 -6.58 -9.05
CA GLU A 9 19.89 -6.90 -7.65
C GLU A 9 18.72 -6.37 -6.79
N LEU A 10 18.30 -5.13 -7.02
CA LEU A 10 17.18 -4.54 -6.30
C LEU A 10 15.86 -5.22 -6.65
N ALA A 11 15.64 -5.54 -7.92
CA ALA A 11 14.44 -6.25 -8.36
C ALA A 11 14.33 -7.62 -7.66
N THR A 12 15.42 -8.34 -7.54
CA THR A 12 15.47 -9.63 -6.85
C THR A 12 15.24 -9.47 -5.34
N GLU A 13 15.91 -8.50 -4.72
CA GLU A 13 15.81 -8.27 -3.27
C GLU A 13 14.37 -7.97 -2.83
N PHE A 14 13.69 -7.13 -3.58
CA PHE A 14 12.35 -6.67 -3.21
C PHE A 14 11.22 -7.43 -3.92
N ASP A 15 11.56 -8.41 -4.71
CA ASP A 15 10.58 -9.22 -5.47
C ASP A 15 9.66 -8.34 -6.33
N VAL A 16 10.25 -7.44 -7.07
CA VAL A 16 9.57 -6.57 -8.03
C VAL A 16 10.25 -6.65 -9.38
N THR A 17 9.57 -6.15 -10.42
CA THR A 17 10.15 -6.12 -11.76
C THR A 17 11.09 -4.93 -11.91
N THR A 18 12.04 -5.04 -12.84
CA THR A 18 12.90 -3.91 -13.20
C THR A 18 12.08 -2.76 -13.78
N ARG A 19 10.96 -3.07 -14.43
CA ARG A 19 10.01 -2.07 -14.93
C ARG A 19 9.43 -1.21 -13.80
N THR A 20 9.07 -1.82 -12.69
CA THR A 20 8.58 -1.11 -11.50
C THR A 20 9.63 -0.13 -10.99
N ILE A 21 10.89 -0.56 -10.88
CA ILE A 21 11.98 0.27 -10.41
C ILE A 21 12.22 1.45 -11.36
N ARG A 22 12.21 1.20 -12.67
CA ARG A 22 12.33 2.27 -13.68
C ARG A 22 11.18 3.27 -13.58
N HIS A 23 9.96 2.79 -13.32
CA HIS A 23 8.81 3.66 -13.12
C HIS A 23 9.01 4.57 -11.90
N TYR A 24 9.52 4.04 -10.79
CA TYR A 24 9.80 4.84 -9.59
C TYR A 24 10.91 5.86 -9.83
N GLU A 25 11.91 5.53 -10.64
CA GLU A 25 12.92 6.48 -11.09
C GLU A 25 12.29 7.61 -11.89
N ASP A 26 11.44 7.28 -12.86
CA ASP A 26 10.73 8.24 -13.71
C ASP A 26 9.84 9.17 -12.88
N GLU A 27 9.25 8.68 -11.80
CA GLU A 27 8.43 9.47 -10.88
C GLU A 27 9.27 10.30 -9.89
N GLY A 28 10.58 10.24 -9.98
CA GLY A 28 11.47 11.05 -9.15
C GLY A 28 11.72 10.53 -7.75
N LEU A 29 11.35 9.27 -7.47
CA LEU A 29 11.58 8.65 -6.16
C LEU A 29 13.00 8.14 -6.00
N LEU A 30 13.63 7.74 -7.09
CA LEU A 30 14.97 7.18 -7.14
C LEU A 30 15.81 8.02 -8.10
N ASN A 31 17.09 8.15 -7.79
CA ASN A 31 18.03 8.92 -8.60
C ASN A 31 19.35 8.16 -8.78
N PRO A 32 19.36 7.06 -9.55
CA PRO A 32 20.58 6.30 -9.78
C PRO A 32 21.58 7.07 -10.62
N ARG A 33 22.85 6.79 -10.37
CA ARG A 33 23.93 7.27 -11.24
C ARG A 33 24.01 6.37 -12.48
N ARG A 34 24.25 6.94 -13.61
CA ARG A 34 24.44 6.20 -14.85
C ARG A 34 25.92 5.94 -15.07
N GLU A 35 26.26 4.71 -15.38
CA GLU A 35 27.58 4.31 -15.82
C GLU A 35 27.43 3.55 -17.15
N GLY A 36 27.65 4.25 -18.25
CA GLY A 36 27.29 3.74 -19.57
C GLY A 36 25.78 3.55 -19.70
N THR A 37 25.35 2.34 -20.03
CA THR A 37 23.93 1.97 -20.10
C THR A 37 23.39 1.44 -18.77
N ASN A 38 24.27 1.24 -17.80
CA ASN A 38 23.91 0.65 -16.51
C ASN A 38 23.49 1.72 -15.50
N ARG A 39 22.49 1.38 -14.69
CA ARG A 39 22.07 2.17 -13.55
C ARG A 39 22.76 1.66 -12.29
N LEU A 40 23.35 2.58 -11.51
CA LEU A 40 23.93 2.25 -10.21
C LEU A 40 23.14 2.97 -9.13
N PHE A 41 22.45 2.19 -8.32
CA PHE A 41 21.62 2.69 -7.23
C PHE A 41 22.45 2.76 -5.95
N SER A 42 22.29 3.87 -5.21
CA SER A 42 22.95 4.05 -3.93
C SER A 42 22.19 3.30 -2.82
N ASN A 43 22.81 3.22 -1.64
CA ASN A 43 22.12 2.71 -0.47
C ASN A 43 20.91 3.58 -0.10
N ARG A 44 21.00 4.88 -0.32
CA ARG A 44 19.86 5.80 -0.14
C ARG A 44 18.70 5.43 -1.06
N ASP A 45 18.98 5.14 -2.32
CA ASP A 45 17.97 4.68 -3.28
C ASP A 45 17.34 3.36 -2.84
N ARG A 46 18.14 2.44 -2.34
CA ARG A 46 17.66 1.16 -1.83
C ARG A 46 16.68 1.35 -0.67
N VAL A 47 17.02 2.21 0.29
CA VAL A 47 16.14 2.52 1.42
C VAL A 47 14.87 3.21 0.94
N ARG A 48 14.98 4.14 0.00
CA ARG A 48 13.83 4.83 -0.60
C ARG A 48 12.91 3.86 -1.34
N LEU A 49 13.47 2.92 -2.09
CA LEU A 49 12.68 1.89 -2.75
C LEU A 49 11.90 1.05 -1.75
N LYS A 50 12.56 0.63 -0.68
CA LYS A 50 11.91 -0.13 0.40
C LYS A 50 10.74 0.63 1.00
N LEU A 51 10.95 1.92 1.31
CA LEU A 51 9.91 2.77 1.89
C LEU A 51 8.78 3.06 0.90
N ALA A 52 9.11 3.25 -0.36
CA ALA A 52 8.12 3.47 -1.42
C ALA A 52 7.20 2.24 -1.59
N LEU A 53 7.78 1.06 -1.60
CA LEU A 53 6.99 -0.19 -1.70
C LEU A 53 6.07 -0.36 -0.49
N ARG A 54 6.54 -0.04 0.70
CA ARG A 54 5.71 -0.05 1.91
C ARG A 54 4.59 0.99 1.84
N GLY A 55 4.92 2.19 1.38
CA GLY A 55 3.94 3.27 1.23
C GLY A 55 2.83 2.89 0.25
N LYS A 56 3.17 2.23 -0.85
CA LYS A 56 2.19 1.73 -1.81
C LYS A 56 1.24 0.72 -1.16
N ARG A 57 1.75 -0.17 -0.33
CA ARG A 57 0.91 -1.13 0.41
C ARG A 57 -0.06 -0.45 1.37
N LEU A 58 0.35 0.68 1.94
CA LEU A 58 -0.49 1.48 2.84
C LEU A 58 -1.50 2.34 2.08
N GLY A 59 -1.45 2.32 0.75
CA GLY A 59 -2.39 3.05 -0.09
C GLY A 59 -1.98 4.48 -0.43
N PHE A 60 -0.71 4.87 -0.20
CA PHE A 60 -0.20 6.15 -0.69
C PHE A 60 0.00 6.10 -2.20
N SER A 61 -0.27 7.21 -2.88
CA SER A 61 0.11 7.37 -4.28
C SER A 61 1.62 7.66 -4.38
N LEU A 62 2.20 7.45 -5.56
CA LEU A 62 3.62 7.78 -5.77
C LEU A 62 3.90 9.26 -5.56
N ALA A 63 2.95 10.12 -5.94
CA ALA A 63 3.08 11.57 -5.71
C ALA A 63 3.12 11.89 -4.21
N GLU A 64 2.26 11.27 -3.42
CA GLU A 64 2.25 11.41 -1.96
C GLU A 64 3.56 10.90 -1.34
N ILE A 65 4.06 9.75 -1.79
CA ILE A 65 5.33 9.18 -1.33
C ILE A 65 6.49 10.13 -1.64
N ARG A 66 6.52 10.70 -2.84
CA ARG A 66 7.54 11.69 -3.23
C ARG A 66 7.49 12.90 -2.33
N GLU A 67 6.30 13.40 -2.03
CA GLU A 67 6.09 14.53 -1.13
C GLU A 67 6.61 14.21 0.28
N LEU A 68 6.32 13.02 0.79
CA LEU A 68 6.82 12.57 2.08
C LEU A 68 8.35 12.47 2.11
N PHE A 69 8.96 11.96 1.03
CA PHE A 69 10.42 11.90 0.91
C PHE A 69 11.04 13.30 0.91
N ASN A 70 10.44 14.24 0.17
CA ASN A 70 10.92 15.60 0.13
C ASN A 70 10.85 16.28 1.50
N LEU A 71 9.73 16.08 2.23
CA LEU A 71 9.59 16.59 3.58
C LEU A 71 10.64 15.99 4.53
N TYR A 72 10.87 14.68 4.44
CA TYR A 72 11.87 14.00 5.26
C TYR A 72 13.28 14.52 5.00
N ASP A 73 13.65 14.69 3.73
CA ASP A 73 14.96 15.22 3.34
C ASP A 73 15.16 16.66 3.84
N LEU A 74 14.12 17.49 3.75
CA LEU A 74 14.15 18.87 4.24
C LEU A 74 14.14 18.96 5.77
N ALA A 75 13.48 18.00 6.40
CA ALA A 75 13.22 18.02 7.85
C ALA A 75 14.41 17.57 8.71
N ARG A 76 15.53 17.20 8.10
CA ARG A 76 16.70 16.70 8.84
C ARG A 76 17.15 17.68 9.92
N ASP A 77 16.99 18.99 9.66
CA ASP A 77 17.47 20.06 10.53
C ASP A 77 16.37 21.04 10.96
N GLU A 78 15.11 20.81 10.57
CA GLU A 78 14.03 21.78 10.82
C GLU A 78 12.80 21.13 11.47
N LYS A 79 12.55 21.57 12.70
CA LYS A 79 11.44 21.09 13.54
C LYS A 79 10.05 21.26 12.90
N GLN A 80 9.83 22.38 12.21
CA GLN A 80 8.55 22.69 11.58
C GLN A 80 8.18 21.66 10.51
N GLN A 81 9.14 21.25 9.70
CA GLN A 81 8.92 20.29 8.62
C GLN A 81 8.66 18.88 9.16
N LEU A 82 9.31 18.52 10.27
CA LEU A 82 8.99 17.27 10.97
C LEU A 82 7.55 17.28 11.48
N GLN A 83 7.08 18.42 11.98
CA GLN A 83 5.69 18.55 12.42
C GLN A 83 4.70 18.42 11.27
N GLU A 84 5.01 18.99 10.11
CA GLU A 84 4.19 18.83 8.90
C GLU A 84 4.14 17.37 8.43
N PHE A 85 5.28 16.70 8.48
CA PHE A 85 5.37 15.27 8.17
C PHE A 85 4.49 14.45 9.11
N MET A 86 4.58 14.71 10.42
CA MET A 86 3.75 14.05 11.43
C MET A 86 2.26 14.25 11.17
N THR A 87 1.86 15.48 10.82
CA THR A 87 0.46 15.79 10.51
C THR A 87 -0.06 14.96 9.34
N LYS A 88 0.74 14.78 8.30
CA LYS A 88 0.36 13.96 7.14
C LYS A 88 0.23 12.48 7.51
N LEU A 89 1.14 11.98 8.33
CA LEU A 89 1.07 10.60 8.83
C LEU A 89 -0.18 10.38 9.68
N GLU A 90 -0.50 11.32 10.56
CA GLU A 90 -1.70 11.27 11.41
C GLU A 90 -2.99 11.25 10.59
N ARG A 91 -3.07 12.09 9.56
CA ARG A 91 -4.22 12.10 8.65
C ARG A 91 -4.39 10.76 7.94
N ARG A 92 -3.28 10.18 7.49
CA ARG A 92 -3.32 8.87 6.84
C ARG A 92 -3.79 7.79 7.80
N ARG A 93 -3.32 7.85 9.04
CA ARG A 93 -3.77 6.93 10.09
C ARG A 93 -5.28 7.02 10.30
N GLU A 94 -5.80 8.23 10.45
CA GLU A 94 -7.23 8.46 10.66
C GLU A 94 -8.06 7.91 9.51
N MET A 95 -7.63 8.14 8.27
CA MET A 95 -8.31 7.60 7.09
C MET A 95 -8.33 6.07 7.09
N LEU A 96 -7.22 5.43 7.45
CA LEU A 96 -7.13 3.97 7.52
C LEU A 96 -7.98 3.40 8.64
N GLU A 97 -8.03 4.07 9.78
CA GLU A 97 -8.89 3.68 10.90
C GLU A 97 -10.36 3.77 10.52
N GLN A 98 -10.76 4.82 9.81
CA GLN A 98 -12.12 4.97 9.31
C GLN A 98 -12.45 3.88 8.28
N GLN A 99 -11.55 3.57 7.37
CA GLN A 99 -11.73 2.48 6.41
C GLN A 99 -11.89 1.14 7.11
N ARG A 100 -11.14 0.91 8.19
CA ARG A 100 -11.25 -0.32 8.98
C ARG A 100 -12.64 -0.44 9.61
N GLU A 101 -13.15 0.64 10.18
CA GLU A 101 -14.51 0.67 10.75
C GLU A 101 -15.56 0.40 9.66
N ASP A 102 -15.43 1.02 8.51
CA ASP A 102 -16.34 0.83 7.38
C ASP A 102 -16.35 -0.63 6.91
N ILE A 103 -15.18 -1.25 6.86
CA ILE A 103 -15.04 -2.65 6.48
C ILE A 103 -15.73 -3.55 7.53
N GLU A 104 -15.55 -3.27 8.81
CA GLU A 104 -16.21 -4.04 9.89
C GLU A 104 -17.74 -3.95 9.77
N VAL A 105 -18.28 -2.77 9.48
CA VAL A 105 -19.70 -2.57 9.26
C VAL A 105 -20.18 -3.40 8.07
N MET A 106 -19.46 -3.33 6.95
CA MET A 106 -19.81 -4.10 5.75
C MET A 106 -19.77 -5.60 5.98
N LEU A 107 -18.78 -6.09 6.72
CA LEU A 107 -18.68 -7.51 7.05
C LEU A 107 -19.86 -7.96 7.92
N ASN A 108 -20.27 -7.13 8.88
CA ASN A 108 -21.43 -7.41 9.72
C ASN A 108 -22.73 -7.45 8.90
N GLU A 109 -22.88 -6.55 7.95
CA GLU A 109 -24.05 -6.55 7.04
C GLU A 109 -24.08 -7.81 6.17
N ILE A 110 -22.94 -8.22 5.65
CA ILE A 110 -22.84 -9.47 4.86
C ILE A 110 -23.24 -10.66 5.71
N THR A 111 -22.73 -10.72 6.93
CA THR A 111 -23.09 -11.81 7.88
C THR A 111 -24.60 -11.84 8.14
N PHE A 112 -25.22 -10.67 8.32
CA PHE A 112 -26.65 -10.55 8.49
C PHE A 112 -27.40 -11.12 7.28
N PHE A 113 -27.04 -10.73 6.07
CA PHE A 113 -27.70 -11.21 4.87
C PHE A 113 -27.45 -12.70 4.61
N GLU A 114 -26.25 -13.19 4.90
CA GLU A 114 -25.94 -14.61 4.81
C GLU A 114 -26.86 -15.43 5.75
N ASN A 115 -27.05 -14.95 6.97
CA ASN A 115 -27.93 -15.61 7.93
C ASN A 115 -29.40 -15.60 7.46
N GLN A 116 -29.84 -14.50 6.87
CA GLN A 116 -31.17 -14.42 6.27
C GLN A 116 -31.34 -15.43 5.13
N CYS A 117 -30.35 -15.54 4.26
CA CYS A 117 -30.34 -16.48 3.15
C CYS A 117 -30.41 -17.94 3.66
N ARG A 118 -29.60 -18.27 4.66
CA ARG A 118 -29.59 -19.59 5.25
C ARG A 118 -30.97 -19.94 5.82
N LYS A 119 -31.59 -19.00 6.55
CA LYS A 119 -32.92 -19.16 7.11
C LYS A 119 -33.94 -19.43 6.01
N LEU A 120 -33.95 -18.62 4.95
CA LEU A 120 -34.87 -18.78 3.83
C LEU A 120 -34.65 -20.11 3.09
N LEU A 121 -33.40 -20.51 2.89
CA LEU A 121 -33.08 -21.80 2.28
C LEU A 121 -33.59 -22.96 3.12
N THR A 122 -33.46 -22.91 4.45
CA THR A 122 -33.97 -23.93 5.39
C THR A 122 -35.48 -23.97 5.31
N GLU A 123 -36.15 -22.82 5.30
CA GLU A 123 -37.62 -22.76 5.21
C GLU A 123 -38.10 -23.33 3.87
N ASN A 124 -37.43 -23.03 2.77
CA ASN A 124 -37.76 -23.57 1.44
C ASN A 124 -37.54 -25.09 1.40
N GLN A 125 -36.49 -25.61 2.02
CA GLN A 125 -36.26 -27.05 2.12
C GLN A 125 -37.36 -27.76 2.89
N LEU A 126 -37.78 -27.16 4.03
CA LEU A 126 -38.87 -27.70 4.83
C LEU A 126 -40.20 -27.65 4.06
N ALA A 127 -40.46 -26.55 3.37
CA ALA A 127 -41.68 -26.43 2.55
C ALA A 127 -41.68 -27.43 1.37
N GLY A 128 -40.52 -27.66 0.75
CA GLY A 128 -40.37 -28.63 -0.33
C GLY A 128 -40.50 -30.09 0.11
N LYS A 129 -40.36 -30.36 1.43
CA LYS A 129 -40.51 -31.71 2.02
C LYS A 129 -41.92 -31.99 2.53
N GLN A 130 -42.79 -30.99 2.58
CA GLN A 130 -44.19 -31.22 2.98
C GLN A 130 -44.91 -31.97 1.89
N PRO A 131 -45.61 -33.05 2.21
CA PRO A 131 -46.40 -33.75 1.21
C PRO A 131 -47.45 -32.79 0.66
N ALA A 132 -47.58 -32.80 -0.67
CA ALA A 132 -48.64 -32.06 -1.34
C ALA A 132 -49.98 -32.48 -0.70
N ALA A 133 -50.75 -31.51 -0.23
CA ALA A 133 -52.09 -31.78 0.25
C ALA A 133 -52.88 -32.37 -0.92
N ALA A 134 -53.30 -33.59 -0.74
CA ALA A 134 -54.14 -34.26 -1.71
C ALA A 134 -55.52 -33.59 -1.84
#